data_b0533b899f9074c582049569e1425a23
#
_entry.id   b0533b899f9074c582049569e1425a23
#
_cell.length_a   1.000
_cell.length_b   1.000
_cell.length_c   1.000
_cell.angle_alpha   90.00
_cell.angle_beta   90.00
_cell.angle_gamma   90.00
#
_symmetry.space_group_name_H-M   'P 1'
#
loop_
_entity.id
_entity.type
_entity.pdbx_description
1 polymer ?
#
loop_
_entity_poly.entity_id
_entity_poly.type
_entity_poly.pdbx_seq_one_letter_code
_entity_poly.pdbx_strand_id
1 'polypeptide(L)'
;MPYAEAARALLRESVLDALGDLLRQRDWSAVTMSDVSRRAGVSRQTLYNEFGSRQGLAQGYALRLAHRLVDAVGDAIYAHVGDIHGALHSGFADFFAESAADPMVISLLTGEAKPELMRIVTVDSALIVVPASARLTESFMNSWVAASREDASILARSIVRLAISYVSMPPESDHDVALDMARLLSPFVETNALADKA
;
A
#
# COMPACT_ATOMS: atom_id res chain seq x y z
N MET A 1 7.01 24.87 11.34
CA MET A 1 7.31 23.60 10.72
C MET A 1 6.08 22.72 10.47
N PRO A 2 5.17 22.44 11.45
CA PRO A 2 4.05 21.54 11.21
C PRO A 2 3.11 21.95 10.07
N TYR A 3 2.88 23.24 9.89
CA TYR A 3 1.98 23.75 8.84
C TYR A 3 2.52 23.50 7.42
N ALA A 4 3.82 23.68 7.20
CA ALA A 4 4.44 23.45 5.87
C ALA A 4 4.44 21.96 5.50
N GLU A 5 4.64 21.07 6.47
CA GLU A 5 4.57 19.62 6.27
C GLU A 5 3.14 19.16 5.97
N ALA A 6 2.15 19.66 6.72
CA ALA A 6 0.74 19.38 6.48
C ALA A 6 0.29 19.87 5.09
N ALA A 7 0.68 21.09 4.71
CA ALA A 7 0.36 21.64 3.39
C ALA A 7 1.00 20.82 2.26
N ARG A 8 2.23 20.33 2.46
CA ARG A 8 2.92 19.46 1.52
C ARG A 8 2.24 18.10 1.38
N ALA A 9 1.81 17.51 2.51
CA ALA A 9 1.07 16.24 2.49
C ALA A 9 -0.25 16.38 1.72
N LEU A 10 -1.04 17.44 1.98
CA LEU A 10 -2.27 17.73 1.25
C LEU A 10 -2.03 17.93 -0.26
N LEU A 11 -0.96 18.63 -0.63
CA LEU A 11 -0.55 18.80 -2.02
C LEU A 11 -0.26 17.44 -2.68
N ARG A 12 0.50 16.58 -2.01
CA ARG A 12 0.81 15.23 -2.51
C ARG A 12 -0.45 14.44 -2.76
N GLU A 13 -1.36 14.38 -1.78
CA GLU A 13 -2.63 13.65 -1.92
C GLU A 13 -3.47 14.20 -3.08
N SER A 14 -3.62 15.53 -3.20
CA SER A 14 -4.35 16.17 -4.31
C SER A 14 -3.76 15.80 -5.69
N VAL A 15 -2.44 15.73 -5.80
CA VAL A 15 -1.77 15.31 -7.04
C VAL A 15 -2.01 13.82 -7.33
N LEU A 16 -1.93 12.98 -6.33
CA LEU A 16 -2.16 11.54 -6.48
C LEU A 16 -3.63 11.23 -6.80
N ASP A 17 -4.58 12.00 -6.27
CA ASP A 17 -6.00 11.91 -6.64
C ASP A 17 -6.22 12.31 -8.09
N ALA A 18 -5.62 13.43 -8.51
CA ALA A 18 -5.68 13.86 -9.91
C ALA A 18 -5.09 12.82 -10.87
N LEU A 19 -4.02 12.12 -10.46
CA LEU A 19 -3.47 11.00 -11.21
C LEU A 19 -4.47 9.84 -11.29
N GLY A 20 -5.06 9.43 -10.16
CA GLY A 20 -6.09 8.38 -10.12
C GLY A 20 -7.27 8.68 -11.05
N ASP A 21 -7.75 9.93 -11.06
CA ASP A 21 -8.81 10.37 -11.97
C ASP A 21 -8.44 10.23 -13.46
N LEU A 22 -7.20 10.54 -13.81
CA LEU A 22 -6.71 10.39 -15.18
C LEU A 22 -6.60 8.92 -15.59
N LEU A 23 -6.12 8.08 -14.66
CA LEU A 23 -5.96 6.64 -14.89
C LEU A 23 -7.29 5.90 -15.04
N ARG A 24 -8.40 6.42 -14.51
CA ARG A 24 -9.75 5.89 -14.80
C ARG A 24 -10.19 6.12 -16.23
N GLN A 25 -9.57 7.05 -16.95
CA GLN A 25 -9.94 7.44 -18.31
C GLN A 25 -8.99 6.89 -19.38
N ARG A 26 -7.73 6.61 -19.01
CA ARG A 26 -6.68 6.17 -19.93
C ARG A 26 -5.54 5.45 -19.19
N ASP A 27 -4.86 4.57 -19.93
CA ASP A 27 -3.69 3.85 -19.42
C ASP A 27 -2.55 4.78 -18.98
N TRP A 28 -1.72 4.30 -18.05
CA TRP A 28 -0.53 5.02 -17.56
C TRP A 28 0.40 5.48 -18.69
N SER A 29 0.56 4.69 -19.77
CA SER A 29 1.40 5.05 -20.92
C SER A 29 1.00 6.38 -21.56
N ALA A 30 -0.30 6.71 -21.54
CA ALA A 30 -0.87 7.92 -22.12
C ALA A 30 -0.95 9.11 -21.15
N VAL A 31 -0.58 8.94 -19.86
CA VAL A 31 -0.61 10.02 -18.87
C VAL A 31 0.72 10.75 -18.80
N THR A 32 0.70 12.08 -18.93
CA THR A 32 1.88 12.94 -18.85
C THR A 32 1.91 13.78 -17.57
N MET A 33 3.10 14.23 -17.16
CA MET A 33 3.24 15.18 -16.04
C MET A 33 2.44 16.48 -16.27
N SER A 34 2.28 16.91 -17.52
CA SER A 34 1.46 18.08 -17.86
C SER A 34 -0.03 17.85 -17.63
N ASP A 35 -0.52 16.64 -17.91
CA ASP A 35 -1.92 16.30 -17.65
C ASP A 35 -2.22 16.29 -16.16
N VAL A 36 -1.32 15.68 -15.37
CA VAL A 36 -1.45 15.62 -13.90
C VAL A 36 -1.39 17.01 -13.30
N SER A 37 -0.42 17.86 -13.69
CA SER A 37 -0.33 19.23 -13.16
C SER A 37 -1.58 20.05 -13.46
N ARG A 38 -2.13 19.93 -14.65
CA ARG A 38 -3.37 20.60 -15.07
C ARG A 38 -4.57 20.11 -14.26
N ARG A 39 -4.69 18.78 -14.10
CA ARG A 39 -5.79 18.14 -13.35
C ARG A 39 -5.76 18.49 -11.86
N ALA A 40 -4.56 18.52 -11.27
CA ALA A 40 -4.34 18.87 -9.86
C ALA A 40 -4.39 20.38 -9.57
N GLY A 41 -4.44 21.23 -10.59
CA GLY A 41 -4.42 22.68 -10.43
C GLY A 41 -3.10 23.25 -9.92
N VAL A 42 -1.98 22.54 -10.13
CA VAL A 42 -0.64 22.96 -9.71
C VAL A 42 0.29 23.27 -10.88
N SER A 43 1.34 24.05 -10.64
CA SER A 43 2.35 24.29 -11.67
C SER A 43 3.16 23.02 -11.98
N ARG A 44 3.65 22.90 -13.22
CA ARG A 44 4.57 21.79 -13.57
C ARG A 44 5.81 21.80 -12.68
N GLN A 45 6.33 23.00 -12.36
CA GLN A 45 7.50 23.15 -11.48
C GLN A 45 7.21 22.59 -10.08
N THR A 46 6.03 22.88 -9.53
CA THR A 46 5.59 22.33 -8.22
C THR A 46 5.55 20.82 -8.26
N LEU A 47 4.97 20.24 -9.32
CA LEU A 47 4.88 18.80 -9.51
C LEU A 47 6.27 18.14 -9.59
N TYR A 48 7.19 18.73 -10.37
CA TYR A 48 8.56 18.23 -10.47
C TYR A 48 9.35 18.41 -9.16
N ASN A 49 9.16 19.49 -8.43
CA ASN A 49 9.79 19.70 -7.12
C ASN A 49 9.34 18.64 -6.10
N GLU A 50 8.09 18.18 -6.19
CA GLU A 50 7.53 17.24 -5.22
C GLU A 50 7.84 15.77 -5.56
N PHE A 51 7.77 15.39 -6.83
CA PHE A 51 7.91 13.99 -7.27
C PHE A 51 9.17 13.71 -8.09
N GLY A 52 9.90 14.74 -8.50
CA GLY A 52 11.14 14.63 -9.27
C GLY A 52 10.93 14.22 -10.73
N SER A 53 10.15 13.18 -10.97
CA SER A 53 9.95 12.59 -12.31
C SER A 53 8.59 11.89 -12.43
N ARG A 54 8.24 11.46 -13.64
CA ARG A 54 7.08 10.61 -13.89
C ARG A 54 7.18 9.29 -13.13
N GLN A 55 8.38 8.70 -13.07
CA GLN A 55 8.63 7.50 -12.27
C GLN A 55 8.45 7.78 -10.77
N GLY A 56 8.95 8.90 -10.24
CA GLY A 56 8.75 9.30 -8.84
C GLY A 56 7.27 9.53 -8.50
N LEU A 57 6.49 10.03 -9.46
CA LEU A 57 5.03 10.15 -9.31
C LEU A 57 4.36 8.77 -9.20
N ALA A 58 4.74 7.82 -10.07
CA ALA A 58 4.22 6.44 -10.00
C ALA A 58 4.63 5.74 -8.70
N GLN A 59 5.87 5.93 -8.23
CA GLN A 59 6.34 5.44 -6.93
C GLN A 59 5.53 6.04 -5.77
N GLY A 60 5.23 7.34 -5.81
CA GLY A 60 4.37 8.01 -4.83
C GLY A 60 2.96 7.40 -4.79
N TYR A 61 2.40 7.09 -5.95
CA TYR A 61 1.09 6.42 -6.04
C TYR A 61 1.14 4.99 -5.46
N ALA A 62 2.15 4.22 -5.82
CA ALA A 62 2.34 2.87 -5.30
C ALA A 62 2.57 2.86 -3.78
N LEU A 63 3.30 3.84 -3.24
CA LEU A 63 3.44 4.00 -1.78
C LEU A 63 2.09 4.33 -1.12
N ARG A 64 1.25 5.15 -1.74
CA ARG A 64 -0.10 5.42 -1.24
C ARG A 64 -0.96 4.15 -1.21
N LEU A 65 -0.89 3.29 -2.22
CA LEU A 65 -1.56 1.99 -2.19
C LEU A 65 -1.06 1.10 -1.04
N ALA A 66 0.25 1.08 -0.80
CA ALA A 66 0.80 0.34 0.33
C ALA A 66 0.37 0.91 1.70
N HIS A 67 0.15 2.22 1.80
CA HIS A 67 -0.42 2.83 3.01
C HIS A 67 -1.88 2.42 3.22
N ARG A 68 -2.68 2.25 2.15
CA ARG A 68 -4.04 1.69 2.27
C ARG A 68 -4.05 0.27 2.85
N LEU A 69 -3.08 -0.58 2.48
CA LEU A 69 -2.91 -1.87 3.14
C LEU A 69 -2.68 -1.70 4.65
N VAL A 70 -1.79 -0.78 5.03
CA VAL A 70 -1.48 -0.53 6.44
C VAL A 70 -2.72 -0.05 7.20
N ASP A 71 -3.51 0.84 6.59
CA ASP A 71 -4.75 1.36 7.16
C ASP A 71 -5.80 0.24 7.28
N ALA A 72 -6.04 -0.53 6.22
CA ALA A 72 -7.01 -1.64 6.23
C ALA A 72 -6.68 -2.70 7.30
N VAL A 73 -5.40 -3.12 7.40
CA VAL A 73 -4.97 -4.07 8.44
C VAL A 73 -5.04 -3.43 9.83
N GLY A 74 -4.62 -2.17 9.97
CA GLY A 74 -4.67 -1.44 11.24
C GLY A 74 -6.11 -1.29 11.75
N ASP A 75 -7.03 -0.84 10.92
CA ASP A 75 -8.45 -0.67 11.28
C ASP A 75 -9.09 -2.02 11.63
N ALA A 76 -8.80 -3.08 10.86
CA ALA A 76 -9.28 -4.42 11.14
C ALA A 76 -8.77 -4.98 12.48
N ILE A 77 -7.51 -4.70 12.88
CA ILE A 77 -6.98 -5.06 14.19
C ILE A 77 -7.81 -4.43 15.32
N TYR A 78 -8.20 -3.17 15.20
CA TYR A 78 -9.04 -2.51 16.21
C TYR A 78 -10.49 -2.98 16.19
N ALA A 79 -11.01 -3.38 15.02
CA ALA A 79 -12.38 -3.90 14.90
C ALA A 79 -12.53 -5.34 15.44
N HIS A 80 -11.45 -6.14 15.44
CA HIS A 80 -11.47 -7.57 15.81
C HIS A 80 -10.58 -7.84 17.05
N VAL A 81 -10.84 -7.14 18.15
CA VAL A 81 -10.05 -7.32 19.40
C VAL A 81 -10.13 -8.76 19.90
N GLY A 82 -8.96 -9.39 20.05
CA GLY A 82 -8.85 -10.78 20.51
C GLY A 82 -8.96 -11.85 19.42
N ASP A 83 -9.28 -11.45 18.18
CA ASP A 83 -9.35 -12.36 17.01
C ASP A 83 -8.38 -11.89 15.92
N ILE A 84 -7.12 -12.30 16.03
CA ILE A 84 -6.09 -11.93 15.04
C ILE A 84 -6.34 -12.52 13.66
N HIS A 85 -6.92 -13.74 13.59
CA HIS A 85 -7.26 -14.36 12.32
C HIS A 85 -8.33 -13.56 11.58
N GLY A 86 -9.43 -13.20 12.26
CA GLY A 86 -10.48 -12.36 11.70
C GLY A 86 -9.98 -10.97 11.32
N ALA A 87 -9.11 -10.36 12.13
CA ALA A 87 -8.49 -9.07 11.84
C ALA A 87 -7.67 -9.12 10.55
N LEU A 88 -6.77 -10.09 10.41
CA LEU A 88 -5.93 -10.23 9.22
C LEU A 88 -6.76 -10.56 7.98
N HIS A 89 -7.73 -11.49 8.09
CA HIS A 89 -8.61 -11.82 6.98
C HIS A 89 -9.39 -10.60 6.47
N SER A 90 -10.08 -9.88 7.37
CA SER A 90 -10.86 -8.68 7.01
C SER A 90 -9.98 -7.60 6.39
N GLY A 91 -8.85 -7.27 7.01
CA GLY A 91 -7.93 -6.24 6.50
C GLY A 91 -7.35 -6.57 5.12
N PHE A 92 -6.99 -7.85 4.87
CA PHE A 92 -6.52 -8.28 3.56
C PHE A 92 -7.64 -8.31 2.51
N ALA A 93 -8.84 -8.77 2.88
CA ALA A 93 -9.98 -8.81 1.98
C ALA A 93 -10.35 -7.41 1.48
N ASP A 94 -10.44 -6.44 2.37
CA ASP A 94 -10.74 -5.05 2.03
C ASP A 94 -9.64 -4.46 1.13
N PHE A 95 -8.36 -4.65 1.49
CA PHE A 95 -7.24 -4.17 0.69
C PHE A 95 -7.20 -4.78 -0.72
N PHE A 96 -7.38 -6.10 -0.87
CA PHE A 96 -7.34 -6.74 -2.18
C PHE A 96 -8.55 -6.36 -3.05
N ALA A 97 -9.73 -6.20 -2.46
CA ALA A 97 -10.91 -5.72 -3.17
C ALA A 97 -10.71 -4.30 -3.72
N GLU A 98 -10.18 -3.38 -2.92
CA GLU A 98 -9.83 -2.03 -3.37
C GLU A 98 -8.73 -2.04 -4.44
N SER A 99 -7.67 -2.84 -4.23
CA SER A 99 -6.54 -2.92 -5.15
C SER A 99 -6.94 -3.45 -6.52
N ALA A 100 -7.82 -4.44 -6.59
CA ALA A 100 -8.30 -5.00 -7.86
C ALA A 100 -9.06 -3.96 -8.71
N ALA A 101 -9.71 -2.99 -8.07
CA ALA A 101 -10.43 -1.90 -8.73
C ALA A 101 -9.54 -0.65 -8.99
N ASP A 102 -8.31 -0.64 -8.49
CA ASP A 102 -7.44 0.54 -8.62
C ASP A 102 -6.89 0.67 -10.05
N PRO A 103 -7.03 1.85 -10.68
CA PRO A 103 -6.64 2.03 -12.08
C PRO A 103 -5.13 1.90 -12.34
N MET A 104 -4.27 2.18 -11.35
CA MET A 104 -2.82 1.96 -11.49
C MET A 104 -2.50 0.46 -11.45
N VAL A 105 -3.20 -0.32 -10.61
CA VAL A 105 -3.06 -1.78 -10.58
C VAL A 105 -3.55 -2.39 -11.90
N ILE A 106 -4.67 -1.91 -12.44
CA ILE A 106 -5.16 -2.33 -13.77
C ILE A 106 -4.10 -2.03 -14.83
N SER A 107 -3.52 -0.82 -14.86
CA SER A 107 -2.42 -0.48 -15.79
C SER A 107 -1.18 -1.35 -15.57
N LEU A 108 -0.86 -1.73 -14.33
CA LEU A 108 0.24 -2.64 -14.02
C LEU A 108 0.02 -4.04 -14.61
N LEU A 109 -1.21 -4.55 -14.51
CA LEU A 109 -1.53 -5.92 -14.93
C LEU A 109 -1.76 -6.05 -16.44
N THR A 110 -2.40 -5.07 -17.06
CA THR A 110 -2.90 -5.15 -18.43
C THR A 110 -2.38 -4.07 -19.36
N GLY A 111 -1.77 -2.99 -18.82
CA GLY A 111 -1.36 -1.82 -19.57
C GLY A 111 -0.09 -2.02 -20.42
N GLU A 112 0.10 -1.14 -21.41
CA GLU A 112 1.29 -1.12 -22.26
C GLU A 112 2.57 -0.76 -21.50
N ALA A 113 2.45 0.03 -20.41
CA ALA A 113 3.57 0.44 -19.56
C ALA A 113 3.92 -0.58 -18.46
N LYS A 114 3.45 -1.83 -18.58
CA LYS A 114 3.69 -2.89 -17.59
C LYS A 114 5.16 -3.03 -17.18
N PRO A 115 6.17 -3.00 -18.07
CA PRO A 115 7.57 -3.12 -17.64
C PRO A 115 8.05 -1.95 -16.76
N GLU A 116 7.58 -0.74 -17.01
CA GLU A 116 7.90 0.46 -16.19
C GLU A 116 7.32 0.33 -14.79
N LEU A 117 6.03 -0.03 -14.69
CA LEU A 117 5.34 -0.19 -13.42
C LEU A 117 5.84 -1.40 -12.63
N MET A 118 6.12 -2.52 -13.30
CA MET A 118 6.70 -3.71 -12.68
C MET A 118 8.05 -3.41 -11.99
N ARG A 119 8.86 -2.53 -12.55
CA ARG A 119 10.12 -2.11 -11.95
C ARG A 119 9.92 -1.50 -10.55
N ILE A 120 8.82 -0.75 -10.33
CA ILE A 120 8.51 -0.11 -9.05
C ILE A 120 8.28 -1.15 -7.95
N VAL A 121 7.57 -2.23 -8.29
CA VAL A 121 7.23 -3.29 -7.32
C VAL A 121 8.30 -4.39 -7.22
N THR A 122 9.32 -4.36 -8.06
CA THR A 122 10.44 -5.31 -8.05
C THR A 122 11.76 -4.63 -7.65
N VAL A 123 12.46 -4.03 -8.61
CA VAL A 123 13.82 -3.47 -8.42
C VAL A 123 13.82 -2.30 -7.45
N ASP A 124 12.84 -1.40 -7.56
CA ASP A 124 12.74 -0.17 -6.76
C ASP A 124 11.81 -0.34 -5.55
N SER A 125 11.39 -1.58 -5.23
CA SER A 125 10.38 -1.89 -4.20
C SER A 125 10.76 -1.42 -2.78
N ALA A 126 12.03 -1.20 -2.48
CA ALA A 126 12.47 -0.69 -1.19
C ALA A 126 11.83 0.67 -0.83
N LEU A 127 11.53 1.51 -1.84
CA LEU A 127 10.87 2.80 -1.65
C LEU A 127 9.41 2.67 -1.16
N ILE A 128 8.82 1.50 -1.31
CA ILE A 128 7.46 1.16 -0.86
C ILE A 128 7.56 0.30 0.40
N VAL A 129 8.34 -0.77 0.36
CA VAL A 129 8.41 -1.77 1.43
C VAL A 129 8.89 -1.17 2.75
N VAL A 130 9.94 -0.34 2.71
CA VAL A 130 10.53 0.21 3.94
C VAL A 130 9.54 1.10 4.71
N PRO A 131 8.95 2.16 4.12
CA PRO A 131 8.04 3.03 4.86
C PRO A 131 6.71 2.34 5.24
N ALA A 132 6.15 1.50 4.37
CA ALA A 132 4.93 0.78 4.67
C ALA A 132 5.13 -0.24 5.82
N SER A 133 6.23 -1.00 5.79
CA SER A 133 6.55 -1.93 6.89
C SER A 133 6.81 -1.22 8.21
N ALA A 134 7.50 -0.07 8.20
CA ALA A 134 7.73 0.71 9.41
C ALA A 134 6.41 1.15 10.06
N ARG A 135 5.48 1.67 9.25
CA ARG A 135 4.16 2.10 9.74
C ARG A 135 3.32 0.93 10.26
N LEU A 136 3.31 -0.20 9.55
CA LEU A 136 2.60 -1.40 9.99
C LEU A 136 3.22 -2.01 11.26
N THR A 137 4.55 -1.93 11.43
CA THR A 137 5.24 -2.31 12.67
C THR A 137 4.68 -1.53 13.86
N GLU A 138 4.57 -0.20 13.75
CA GLU A 138 4.00 0.64 14.81
C GLU A 138 2.52 0.27 15.11
N SER A 139 1.74 -0.08 14.07
CA SER A 139 0.35 -0.53 14.26
C SER A 139 0.28 -1.81 15.11
N PHE A 140 1.11 -2.82 14.83
CA PHE A 140 1.14 -4.05 15.62
C PHE A 140 1.65 -3.84 17.05
N MET A 141 2.65 -2.97 17.24
CA MET A 141 3.19 -2.64 18.57
C MET A 141 2.19 -1.90 19.44
N ASN A 142 1.45 -0.95 18.87
CA ASN A 142 0.57 -0.03 19.60
C ASN A 142 -0.89 -0.51 19.70
N SER A 143 -1.23 -1.65 19.08
CA SER A 143 -2.55 -2.27 19.17
C SER A 143 -2.66 -3.23 20.37
N TRP A 144 -3.83 -3.87 20.52
CA TRP A 144 -4.03 -4.93 21.50
C TRP A 144 -3.12 -6.15 21.29
N VAL A 145 -2.59 -6.33 20.09
CA VAL A 145 -1.59 -7.36 19.76
C VAL A 145 -0.33 -7.14 20.60
N ALA A 146 0.10 -5.88 20.73
CA ALA A 146 1.28 -5.46 21.51
C ALA A 146 2.51 -6.33 21.25
N ALA A 147 2.76 -6.64 19.97
CA ALA A 147 3.90 -7.43 19.54
C ALA A 147 5.24 -6.77 19.90
N SER A 148 6.29 -7.57 20.14
CA SER A 148 7.63 -7.04 20.25
C SER A 148 8.01 -6.28 18.97
N ARG A 149 8.94 -5.33 19.05
CA ARG A 149 9.42 -4.61 17.84
C ARG A 149 10.02 -5.56 16.80
N GLU A 150 10.69 -6.62 17.26
CA GLU A 150 11.29 -7.62 16.38
C GLU A 150 10.21 -8.39 15.61
N ASP A 151 9.25 -8.98 16.31
CA ASP A 151 8.17 -9.77 15.71
C ASP A 151 7.25 -8.90 14.83
N ALA A 152 6.89 -7.71 15.31
CA ALA A 152 6.12 -6.74 14.55
C ALA A 152 6.83 -6.37 13.23
N SER A 153 8.16 -6.19 13.25
CA SER A 153 8.94 -5.86 12.06
C SER A 153 9.04 -7.03 11.08
N ILE A 154 9.18 -8.26 11.57
CA ILE A 154 9.18 -9.48 10.73
C ILE A 154 7.81 -9.62 10.05
N LEU A 155 6.73 -9.56 10.83
CA LEU A 155 5.36 -9.68 10.37
C LEU A 155 5.02 -8.60 9.33
N ALA A 156 5.28 -7.34 9.64
CA ALA A 156 5.00 -6.20 8.77
C ALA A 156 5.70 -6.30 7.42
N ARG A 157 6.99 -6.65 7.40
CA ARG A 157 7.74 -6.84 6.14
C ARG A 157 7.20 -8.01 5.32
N SER A 158 6.81 -9.08 5.97
CA SER A 158 6.22 -10.25 5.31
C SER A 158 4.89 -9.89 4.67
N ILE A 159 4.01 -9.22 5.40
CA ILE A 159 2.71 -8.75 4.92
C ILE A 159 2.87 -7.84 3.69
N VAL A 160 3.69 -6.80 3.79
CA VAL A 160 3.86 -5.84 2.69
C VAL A 160 4.43 -6.52 1.44
N ARG A 161 5.39 -7.44 1.57
CA ARG A 161 5.96 -8.17 0.43
C ARG A 161 4.98 -9.15 -0.20
N LEU A 162 4.22 -9.89 0.60
CA LEU A 162 3.18 -10.80 0.09
C LEU A 162 2.08 -10.00 -0.61
N ALA A 163 1.62 -8.89 -0.05
CA ALA A 163 0.62 -8.03 -0.67
C ALA A 163 1.09 -7.50 -2.03
N ILE A 164 2.33 -7.00 -2.14
CA ILE A 164 2.92 -6.59 -3.42
C ILE A 164 2.94 -7.75 -4.42
N SER A 165 3.33 -8.95 -3.98
CA SER A 165 3.35 -10.13 -4.83
C SER A 165 1.97 -10.45 -5.38
N TYR A 166 0.95 -10.54 -4.53
CA TYR A 166 -0.41 -10.85 -4.95
C TYR A 166 -1.07 -9.77 -5.81
N VAL A 167 -0.77 -8.50 -5.55
CA VAL A 167 -1.27 -7.37 -6.38
C VAL A 167 -0.63 -7.37 -7.76
N SER A 168 0.69 -7.65 -7.85
CA SER A 168 1.43 -7.62 -9.14
C SER A 168 1.34 -8.92 -9.94
N MET A 169 1.02 -10.02 -9.27
CA MET A 169 0.86 -11.36 -9.86
C MET A 169 -0.34 -12.06 -9.18
N PRO A 170 -1.57 -11.68 -9.53
CA PRO A 170 -2.76 -12.34 -8.98
C PRO A 170 -2.74 -13.85 -9.29
N PRO A 171 -3.27 -14.69 -8.38
CA PRO A 171 -3.34 -16.12 -8.63
C PRO A 171 -4.26 -16.45 -9.81
N GLU A 172 -3.98 -17.54 -10.50
CA GLU A 172 -4.74 -17.99 -11.69
C GLU A 172 -6.09 -18.65 -11.35
N SER A 173 -6.41 -18.86 -10.09
CA SER A 173 -7.60 -19.56 -9.61
C SER A 173 -8.34 -18.76 -8.54
N ASP A 174 -9.59 -19.15 -8.27
CA ASP A 174 -10.47 -18.56 -7.24
C ASP A 174 -9.98 -18.83 -5.79
N HIS A 175 -8.71 -18.62 -5.52
CA HIS A 175 -8.17 -18.68 -4.17
C HIS A 175 -8.53 -17.42 -3.40
N ASP A 176 -9.04 -17.61 -2.19
CA ASP A 176 -9.18 -16.53 -1.22
C ASP A 176 -7.81 -16.18 -0.63
N VAL A 177 -7.11 -15.28 -1.31
CA VAL A 177 -5.77 -14.82 -0.90
C VAL A 177 -5.78 -14.22 0.50
N ALA A 178 -6.86 -13.51 0.88
CA ALA A 178 -6.98 -12.92 2.19
C ALA A 178 -7.05 -13.98 3.28
N LEU A 179 -7.83 -15.03 3.04
CA LEU A 179 -7.93 -16.17 3.95
C LEU A 179 -6.61 -16.94 4.04
N ASP A 180 -5.94 -17.17 2.92
CA ASP A 180 -4.65 -17.88 2.90
C ASP A 180 -3.58 -17.10 3.66
N MET A 181 -3.51 -15.78 3.48
CA MET A 181 -2.59 -14.92 4.24
C MET A 181 -2.92 -14.91 5.74
N ALA A 182 -4.21 -14.83 6.10
CA ALA A 182 -4.62 -14.88 7.51
C ALA A 182 -4.23 -16.21 8.15
N ARG A 183 -4.49 -17.34 7.51
CA ARG A 183 -4.08 -18.68 7.98
C ARG A 183 -2.58 -18.83 8.15
N LEU A 184 -1.81 -18.27 7.22
CA LEU A 184 -0.35 -18.32 7.27
C LEU A 184 0.23 -17.49 8.41
N LEU A 185 -0.33 -16.31 8.67
CA LEU A 185 0.29 -15.30 9.53
C LEU A 185 -0.26 -15.28 10.97
N SER A 186 -1.52 -15.69 11.20
CA SER A 186 -2.10 -15.68 12.55
C SER A 186 -1.33 -16.56 13.53
N PRO A 187 -0.88 -17.78 13.21
CA PRO A 187 -0.13 -18.59 14.16
C PRO A 187 1.18 -17.95 14.62
N PHE A 188 1.82 -17.16 13.77
CA PHE A 188 3.02 -16.40 14.15
C PHE A 188 2.70 -15.38 15.24
N VAL A 189 1.59 -14.65 15.09
CA VAL A 189 1.15 -13.65 16.08
C VAL A 189 0.71 -14.31 17.37
N GLU A 190 -0.08 -15.39 17.29
CA GLU A 190 -0.56 -16.14 18.45
C GLU A 190 0.59 -16.70 19.28
N THR A 191 1.61 -17.25 18.63
CA THR A 191 2.74 -17.88 19.30
C THR A 191 3.72 -16.87 19.88
N ASN A 192 4.01 -15.76 19.18
CA ASN A 192 5.11 -14.87 19.55
C ASN A 192 4.64 -13.57 20.23
N ALA A 193 3.44 -13.09 19.93
CA ALA A 193 2.98 -11.82 20.47
C ALA A 193 1.92 -11.97 21.58
N LEU A 194 1.14 -13.06 21.57
CA LEU A 194 0.05 -13.26 22.53
C LEU A 194 0.40 -14.28 23.61
N ALA A 195 1.34 -15.21 23.38
CA ALA A 195 1.76 -16.21 24.36
C ALA A 195 2.41 -15.61 25.62
N ASP A 196 3.12 -14.50 25.51
CA ASP A 196 3.77 -13.81 26.63
C ASP A 196 2.79 -13.09 27.57
N LYS A 197 1.47 -13.13 27.28
CA LYS A 197 0.42 -12.46 28.06
C LYS A 197 -0.47 -13.43 28.85
N ALA A 198 -0.31 -14.73 28.63
CA ALA A 198 -1.05 -15.79 29.34
C ALA A 198 -0.25 -16.31 30.51
#